data_15acef1077f7a0193f734afd148218f9
#
_entry.id   15acef1077f7a0193f734afd148218f9
#
_cell.length_a   1.000
_cell.length_b   1.000
_cell.length_c   1.000
_cell.angle_alpha   90.00
_cell.angle_beta   90.00
_cell.angle_gamma   90.00
#
_symmetry.space_group_name_H-M   'P 1'
#
loop_
_entity.id
_entity.type
_entity.pdbx_description
1 polymer ?
#
loop_
_entity_poly.entity_id
_entity_poly.type
_entity_poly.pdbx_seq_one_letter_code
_entity_poly.pdbx_strand_id
1 'polypeptide(L)'
;MHKHRRRDDEHDQFDEEVSPSEADEYWSTRPRPSQLAASASYQSAPLRSRALLLSQVARLATKLRGREVPRPRGWLGFRLRPDAIEFWTHREHRLHYREIYSRHGSNWRRGLLQP
;
A
#
# COMPACT_ATOMS: atom_id res chain seq x y z
N MET A 1 0.47 -11.91 -9.04
CA MET A 1 0.07 -12.40 -7.71
C MET A 1 -1.37 -12.01 -7.44
N HIS A 2 -2.14 -12.96 -6.97
CA HIS A 2 -3.52 -12.72 -6.58
C HIS A 2 -3.69 -12.93 -5.10
N LYS A 3 -4.48 -12.07 -4.51
CA LYS A 3 -4.89 -12.23 -3.11
C LYS A 3 -6.34 -12.68 -3.10
N HIS A 4 -6.59 -13.81 -2.50
CA HIS A 4 -7.94 -14.31 -2.33
C HIS A 4 -8.53 -13.68 -1.09
N ARG A 5 -9.45 -12.79 -1.30
CA ARG A 5 -10.08 -12.04 -0.22
C ARG A 5 -11.52 -11.76 -0.59
N ARG A 6 -12.38 -11.95 0.35
CA ARG A 6 -13.78 -11.61 0.17
C ARG A 6 -13.97 -10.10 0.26
N ARG A 7 -14.91 -9.62 -0.49
CA ARG A 7 -15.29 -8.22 -0.46
C ARG A 7 -16.63 -8.05 0.21
N ASP A 8 -16.75 -8.61 1.35
CA ASP A 8 -17.95 -8.45 2.16
C ASP A 8 -17.57 -7.76 3.46
N ASP A 9 -18.54 -7.60 4.31
CA ASP A 9 -18.35 -6.89 5.57
C ASP A 9 -17.39 -7.59 6.51
N GLU A 10 -17.04 -8.82 6.23
CA GLU A 10 -16.17 -9.61 7.10
C GLU A 10 -14.70 -9.40 6.81
N HIS A 11 -14.34 -8.81 5.68
CA HIS A 11 -12.94 -8.75 5.34
C HIS A 11 -12.14 -7.77 6.20
N ASP A 12 -12.80 -6.94 7.00
CA ASP A 12 -12.12 -6.08 7.96
C ASP A 12 -11.27 -6.87 8.95
N GLN A 13 -11.60 -8.14 9.18
CA GLN A 13 -10.78 -8.99 10.03
C GLN A 13 -9.41 -9.30 9.41
N PHE A 14 -9.21 -9.04 8.13
CA PHE A 14 -7.93 -9.25 7.44
C PHE A 14 -7.12 -7.98 7.32
N ASP A 15 -7.73 -6.83 7.54
CA ASP A 15 -7.07 -5.54 7.46
C ASP A 15 -7.00 -4.92 8.85
N GLU A 16 -5.79 -4.56 9.25
CA GLU A 16 -5.58 -3.86 10.51
C GLU A 16 -4.93 -2.53 10.23
N GLU A 17 -5.46 -1.47 10.82
CA GLU A 17 -4.77 -0.21 10.81
C GLU A 17 -3.54 -0.33 11.72
N VAL A 18 -2.38 0.07 11.22
CA VAL A 18 -1.17 0.04 12.03
C VAL A 18 -1.19 1.18 13.05
N SER A 19 -0.41 1.03 14.11
CA SER A 19 -0.33 2.07 15.13
C SER A 19 0.25 3.37 14.55
N PRO A 20 -0.02 4.52 15.18
CA PRO A 20 0.60 5.77 14.75
C PRO A 20 2.13 5.71 14.70
N SER A 21 2.77 5.05 15.64
CA SER A 21 4.22 4.94 15.65
C SER A 21 4.74 4.10 14.48
N GLU A 22 4.03 3.04 14.13
CA GLU A 22 4.40 2.21 12.98
C GLU A 22 4.18 2.98 11.68
N ALA A 23 3.11 3.76 11.57
CA ALA A 23 2.87 4.63 10.41
C ALA A 23 3.97 5.68 10.29
N ASP A 24 4.44 6.23 11.40
CA ASP A 24 5.54 7.19 11.42
C ASP A 24 6.85 6.56 10.94
N GLU A 25 7.12 5.31 11.32
CA GLU A 25 8.29 4.59 10.83
C GLU A 25 8.25 4.43 9.31
N TYR A 26 7.12 4.00 8.77
CA TYR A 26 6.97 3.88 7.32
C TYR A 26 7.12 5.22 6.64
N TRP A 27 6.52 6.25 7.20
CA TRP A 27 6.63 7.59 6.66
C TRP A 27 8.09 8.04 6.57
N SER A 28 8.86 7.78 7.61
CA SER A 28 10.27 8.20 7.67
C SER A 28 11.14 7.52 6.62
N THR A 29 10.74 6.34 6.12
CA THR A 29 11.49 5.63 5.08
C THR A 29 11.22 6.17 3.69
N ARG A 30 10.19 6.97 3.50
CA ARG A 30 9.84 7.48 2.18
C ARG A 30 10.79 8.59 1.77
N PRO A 31 11.15 8.67 0.48
CA PRO A 31 11.96 9.77 -0.01
C PRO A 31 11.27 11.11 0.24
N ARG A 32 12.04 12.13 0.57
CA ARG A 32 11.49 13.46 0.85
C ARG A 32 10.58 14.00 -0.26
N PRO A 33 10.93 13.88 -1.56
CA PRO A 33 10.00 14.32 -2.61
C PRO A 33 8.64 13.66 -2.55
N SER A 34 8.60 12.37 -2.20
CA SER A 34 7.34 11.64 -2.04
C SER A 34 6.54 12.13 -0.84
N GLN A 35 7.23 12.42 0.25
CA GLN A 35 6.59 12.98 1.45
C GLN A 35 5.97 14.34 1.17
N LEU A 36 6.67 15.20 0.45
CA LEU A 36 6.17 16.53 0.09
C LEU A 36 4.96 16.42 -0.84
N ALA A 37 5.03 15.53 -1.83
CA ALA A 37 3.92 15.31 -2.75
C ALA A 37 2.67 14.80 -2.02
N ALA A 38 2.84 13.84 -1.12
CA ALA A 38 1.73 13.31 -0.33
C ALA A 38 1.12 14.37 0.58
N SER A 39 1.95 15.23 1.16
CA SER A 39 1.49 16.27 2.08
C SER A 39 0.78 17.41 1.37
N ALA A 40 1.18 17.74 0.15
CA ALA A 40 0.59 18.82 -0.62
C ALA A 40 -0.65 18.39 -1.42
N SER A 41 -0.84 17.11 -1.61
CA SER A 41 -1.92 16.56 -2.43
C SER A 41 -3.16 16.23 -1.61
N TYR A 42 -4.32 16.48 -2.17
CA TYR A 42 -5.59 15.97 -1.65
C TYR A 42 -5.99 14.81 -2.55
N GLN A 43 -5.64 13.60 -2.15
CA GLN A 43 -5.79 12.41 -2.97
C GLN A 43 -7.20 12.30 -3.56
N SER A 44 -7.25 12.09 -4.88
CA SER A 44 -8.50 11.92 -5.64
C SER A 44 -9.40 13.14 -5.72
N ALA A 45 -9.02 14.27 -5.14
CA ALA A 45 -9.75 15.51 -5.31
C ALA A 45 -9.55 16.05 -6.73
N PRO A 46 -10.55 16.77 -7.29
CA PRO A 46 -10.37 17.40 -8.59
C PRO A 46 -9.17 18.34 -8.60
N LEU A 47 -8.43 18.33 -9.68
CA LEU A 47 -7.24 19.19 -9.85
C LEU A 47 -7.45 20.11 -11.02
N ARG A 48 -7.39 21.42 -10.76
CA ARG A 48 -7.63 22.44 -11.80
C ARG A 48 -6.53 22.45 -12.85
N SER A 49 -5.29 22.26 -12.43
CA SER A 49 -4.16 22.17 -13.35
C SER A 49 -3.00 21.47 -12.66
N ARG A 50 -2.17 20.82 -13.46
CA ARG A 50 -0.96 20.19 -12.92
C ARG A 50 0.01 21.23 -12.37
N ALA A 51 0.08 22.40 -13.00
CA ALA A 51 0.94 23.50 -12.54
C ALA A 51 0.58 23.94 -11.12
N LEU A 52 -0.71 23.91 -10.78
CA LEU A 52 -1.15 24.26 -9.43
C LEU A 52 -0.64 23.25 -8.41
N LEU A 53 -0.70 21.97 -8.71
CA LEU A 53 -0.17 20.94 -7.83
C LEU A 53 1.34 21.10 -7.62
N LEU A 54 2.08 21.29 -8.70
CA LEU A 54 3.54 21.47 -8.61
C LEU A 54 3.89 22.73 -7.82
N SER A 55 3.10 23.77 -7.96
CA SER A 55 3.25 25.00 -7.18
C SER A 55 3.02 24.76 -5.68
N GLN A 56 2.02 23.96 -5.34
CA GLN A 56 1.73 23.61 -3.95
C GLN A 56 2.87 22.82 -3.33
N VAL A 57 3.40 21.84 -4.08
CA VAL A 57 4.55 21.05 -3.62
C VAL A 57 5.78 21.94 -3.40
N ALA A 58 6.07 22.83 -4.34
CA ALA A 58 7.22 23.72 -4.24
C ALA A 58 7.09 24.68 -3.04
N ARG A 59 5.88 25.16 -2.79
CA ARG A 59 5.61 26.06 -1.66
C ARG A 59 5.84 25.35 -0.34
N LEU A 60 5.38 24.10 -0.24
CA LEU A 60 5.56 23.29 0.96
C LEU A 60 7.04 22.97 1.16
N ALA A 61 7.75 22.63 0.09
CA ALA A 61 9.18 22.36 0.15
C ALA A 61 9.96 23.56 0.72
N THR A 62 9.61 24.76 0.30
CA THR A 62 10.22 25.99 0.81
C THR A 62 9.90 26.19 2.29
N LYS A 63 8.64 26.01 2.65
CA LYS A 63 8.18 26.18 4.03
C LYS A 63 8.87 25.23 5.00
N LEU A 64 9.12 24.01 4.56
CA LEU A 64 9.72 22.95 5.40
C LEU A 64 11.22 22.79 5.19
N ARG A 65 11.86 23.75 4.54
CA ARG A 65 13.30 23.68 4.31
C ARG A 65 14.05 23.54 5.63
N GLY A 66 14.93 22.53 5.70
CA GLY A 66 15.72 22.24 6.90
C GLY A 66 14.95 21.55 8.01
N ARG A 67 13.71 21.15 7.75
CA ARG A 67 12.88 20.43 8.71
C ARG A 67 12.43 19.08 8.15
N GLU A 68 12.08 18.17 9.03
CA GLU A 68 11.42 16.95 8.62
C GLU A 68 10.01 17.25 8.14
N VAL A 69 9.52 16.45 7.20
CA VAL A 69 8.14 16.56 6.71
C VAL A 69 7.27 15.74 7.64
N PRO A 70 6.35 16.36 8.39
CA PRO A 70 5.46 15.61 9.30
C PRO A 70 4.53 14.71 8.52
N ARG A 71 4.22 13.55 9.08
CA ARG A 71 3.23 12.67 8.48
C ARG A 71 1.85 13.31 8.55
N PRO A 72 1.14 13.43 7.41
CA PRO A 72 -0.24 13.95 7.44
C PRO A 72 -1.13 13.04 8.27
N ARG A 73 -2.13 13.62 8.96
CA ARG A 73 -3.04 12.86 9.81
C ARG A 73 -3.77 11.76 9.09
N GLY A 74 -4.18 12.02 7.86
CA GLY A 74 -4.92 11.04 7.06
C GLY A 74 -4.04 10.00 6.39
N TRP A 75 -2.73 10.10 6.54
CA TRP A 75 -1.82 9.13 5.96
C TRP A 75 -1.67 7.98 6.93
N LEU A 76 -2.35 6.88 6.62
CA LEU A 76 -2.45 5.71 7.48
C LEU A 76 -1.83 4.50 6.81
N GLY A 77 -1.43 3.53 7.61
CA GLY A 77 -0.98 2.24 7.12
C GLY A 77 -1.92 1.14 7.55
N PHE A 78 -2.00 0.11 6.72
CA PHE A 78 -2.81 -1.07 7.02
C PHE A 78 -1.97 -2.31 6.84
N ARG A 79 -2.21 -3.29 7.71
CA ARG A 79 -1.61 -4.62 7.60
C ARG A 79 -2.67 -5.57 7.06
N LEU A 80 -2.35 -6.22 5.95
CA LEU A 80 -3.22 -7.23 5.38
C LEU A 80 -2.83 -8.60 5.92
N ARG A 81 -3.81 -9.37 6.38
CA ARG A 81 -3.62 -10.74 6.83
C ARG A 81 -4.37 -11.69 5.91
N PRO A 82 -3.77 -12.15 4.83
CA PRO A 82 -4.46 -13.05 3.92
C PRO A 82 -4.53 -14.47 4.48
N ASP A 83 -5.61 -15.19 4.15
CA ASP A 83 -5.72 -16.62 4.41
C ASP A 83 -4.99 -17.44 3.37
N ALA A 84 -4.92 -16.92 2.16
CA ALA A 84 -4.26 -17.60 1.06
C ALA A 84 -3.64 -16.57 0.12
N ILE A 85 -2.52 -16.95 -0.46
CA ILE A 85 -1.82 -16.13 -1.45
C ILE A 85 -1.48 -17.04 -2.62
N GLU A 86 -1.88 -16.64 -3.81
CA GLU A 86 -1.54 -17.37 -5.02
C GLU A 86 -0.47 -16.62 -5.80
N PHE A 87 0.57 -17.33 -6.21
CA PHE A 87 1.60 -16.84 -7.12
C PHE A 87 1.38 -17.49 -8.47
N TRP A 88 1.14 -16.67 -9.45
CA TRP A 88 0.80 -17.12 -10.79
C TRP A 88 1.92 -16.70 -11.74
N THR A 89 2.45 -17.68 -12.49
CA THR A 89 3.51 -17.42 -13.46
C THR A 89 3.02 -17.83 -14.85
N HIS A 90 3.10 -16.91 -15.78
CA HIS A 90 2.69 -17.19 -17.15
C HIS A 90 3.58 -18.24 -17.80
N ARG A 91 2.96 -19.20 -18.47
CA ARG A 91 3.64 -20.23 -19.27
C ARG A 91 2.90 -20.37 -20.59
N GLU A 92 3.61 -20.87 -21.61
CA GLU A 92 3.03 -21.10 -22.92
C GLU A 92 1.97 -22.21 -22.88
N HIS A 93 1.10 -22.21 -23.89
CA HIS A 93 0.05 -23.23 -24.06
C HIS A 93 -0.91 -23.30 -22.89
N ARG A 94 -1.07 -22.20 -22.16
CA ARG A 94 -1.95 -22.10 -20.98
C ARG A 94 -1.58 -23.06 -19.86
N LEU A 95 -0.36 -23.59 -19.88
CA LEU A 95 0.16 -24.41 -18.81
C LEU A 95 0.80 -23.57 -17.73
N HIS A 96 0.05 -22.61 -17.24
CA HIS A 96 0.51 -21.64 -16.26
C HIS A 96 0.87 -22.31 -14.94
N TYR A 97 1.92 -21.81 -14.32
CA TYR A 97 2.36 -22.31 -13.05
C TYR A 97 1.66 -21.53 -11.93
N ARG A 98 0.95 -22.24 -11.07
CA ARG A 98 0.16 -21.65 -10.00
C ARG A 98 0.55 -22.27 -8.69
N GLU A 99 1.15 -21.47 -7.81
CA GLU A 99 1.46 -21.88 -6.45
C GLU A 99 0.49 -21.20 -5.51
N ILE A 100 -0.03 -21.97 -4.55
CA ILE A 100 -0.88 -21.40 -3.52
C ILE A 100 -0.26 -21.66 -2.16
N TYR A 101 -0.27 -20.63 -1.32
CA TYR A 101 0.11 -20.71 0.07
C TYR A 101 -1.12 -20.48 0.90
N SER A 102 -1.47 -21.44 1.73
CA SER A 102 -2.66 -21.35 2.59
C SER A 102 -2.24 -21.35 4.04
N ARG A 103 -2.91 -20.54 4.83
CA ARG A 103 -2.60 -20.42 6.26
C ARG A 103 -3.22 -21.59 7.01
N HIS A 104 -2.40 -22.23 7.85
CA HIS A 104 -2.84 -23.28 8.75
C HIS A 104 -2.28 -22.96 10.14
N GLY A 105 -3.10 -22.32 10.97
CA GLY A 105 -2.66 -21.81 12.25
C GLY A 105 -1.58 -20.75 12.08
N SER A 106 -0.40 -20.96 12.64
CA SER A 106 0.74 -20.06 12.51
C SER A 106 1.65 -20.41 11.33
N ASN A 107 1.32 -21.46 10.58
CA ASN A 107 2.14 -21.95 9.50
C ASN A 107 1.47 -21.74 8.14
N TRP A 108 2.28 -21.82 7.09
CA TRP A 108 1.80 -21.77 5.71
C TRP A 108 2.05 -23.13 5.05
N ARG A 109 1.07 -23.59 4.30
CA ARG A 109 1.22 -24.79 3.46
C ARG A 109 1.24 -24.35 2.00
N ARG A 110 2.21 -24.89 1.29
CA ARG A 110 2.36 -24.66 -0.13
C ARG A 110 1.71 -25.78 -0.91
N GLY A 111 1.02 -25.43 -1.98
CA GLY A 111 0.46 -26.40 -2.91
C GLY A 111 0.53 -25.86 -4.33
N LEU A 112 0.17 -26.69 -5.26
CA LEU A 112 0.08 -26.34 -6.67
C LEU A 112 -1.37 -26.43 -7.11
N LEU A 113 -1.75 -25.56 -8.01
CA LEU A 113 -3.08 -25.55 -8.60
C LEU A 113 -2.97 -25.84 -10.09
N GLN A 114 -3.97 -26.52 -10.61
CA GLN A 114 -4.07 -26.72 -12.05
C GLN A 114 -4.38 -25.38 -12.73
N PRO A 115 -3.85 -25.18 -13.92
CA PRO A 115 -4.07 -23.94 -14.67
C PRO A 115 -5.51 -23.82 -15.18
#